data_13e9beea196237752926a395950d99ac
#
_entry.id   13e9beea196237752926a395950d99ac
#
_cell.length_a   1.000
_cell.length_b   1.000
_cell.length_c   1.000
_cell.angle_alpha   90.00
_cell.angle_beta   90.00
_cell.angle_gamma   90.00
#
_symmetry.space_group_name_H-M   'P 1'
#
loop_
_entity.id
_entity.type
_entity.pdbx_description
1 polymer ?
#
loop_
_entity_poly.entity_id
_entity_poly.type
_entity_poly.pdbx_seq_one_letter_code
_entity_poly.pdbx_strand_id
1 'polypeptide(L)'
;IVDSSGVPLALNRVGVAITVDRTKLDRQPDKGVTVLQSLSTLLKIEYRDIYQRTRLCGELAKGERAGCWTGSRFQPIPLTKEADPELALRIVERPDQYPGVSATPVSIRNYPANAGANAAHLLGYIGPLTEEDLSGANGRSYFRSEANGKDGLEIQYDE
;
A
#
# COMPACT_ATOMS: atom_id res chain seq x y z
N ILE A 1 14.76 12.38 8.10
CA ILE A 1 16.06 12.88 7.60
C ILE A 1 15.94 14.39 7.49
N VAL A 2 16.87 15.10 8.09
CA VAL A 2 16.91 16.58 8.07
C VAL A 2 18.29 17.04 7.60
N ASP A 3 18.37 18.25 7.08
CA ASP A 3 19.65 18.91 6.77
C ASP A 3 20.35 19.48 8.03
N SER A 4 21.51 20.10 7.85
CA SER A 4 22.28 20.72 8.94
C SER A 4 21.55 21.89 9.63
N SER A 5 20.52 22.44 9.01
CA SER A 5 19.68 23.54 9.54
C SER A 5 18.39 23.03 10.19
N GLY A 6 18.18 21.69 10.21
CA GLY A 6 16.99 21.06 10.74
C GLY A 6 15.79 21.04 9.77
N VAL A 7 15.99 21.44 8.52
CA VAL A 7 14.93 21.41 7.51
C VAL A 7 14.69 19.95 7.06
N PRO A 8 13.46 19.45 7.06
CA PRO A 8 13.19 18.08 6.69
C PRO A 8 13.41 17.85 5.20
N LEU A 9 14.24 16.85 4.88
CA LEU A 9 14.51 16.35 3.54
C LEU A 9 13.67 15.10 3.24
N ALA A 10 13.41 14.29 4.27
CA ALA A 10 12.47 13.18 4.20
C ALA A 10 11.77 13.04 5.55
N LEU A 11 10.46 12.88 5.52
CA LEU A 11 9.62 12.73 6.71
C LEU A 11 8.47 11.75 6.45
N ASN A 12 7.90 11.24 7.53
CA ASN A 12 6.70 10.43 7.44
C ASN A 12 5.47 11.33 7.66
N ARG A 13 4.46 11.18 6.80
CA ARG A 13 3.15 11.78 7.00
C ARG A 13 2.08 10.69 7.13
N VAL A 14 1.02 11.02 7.82
CA VAL A 14 -0.13 10.12 7.91
C VAL A 14 -0.96 10.25 6.64
N GLY A 15 -1.22 9.11 6.01
CA GLY A 15 -2.20 8.96 4.94
C GLY A 15 -3.29 8.00 5.37
N VAL A 16 -4.28 7.79 4.51
CA VAL A 16 -5.35 6.81 4.73
C VAL A 16 -5.34 5.82 3.58
N ALA A 17 -5.13 4.54 3.89
CA ALA A 17 -5.25 3.45 2.94
C ALA A 17 -6.65 2.86 2.98
N ILE A 18 -7.22 2.61 1.80
CA ILE A 18 -8.41 1.78 1.68
C ILE A 18 -7.96 0.35 1.45
N THR A 19 -8.37 -0.52 2.36
CA THR A 19 -8.02 -1.94 2.35
C THR A 19 -9.27 -2.80 2.24
N VAL A 20 -9.10 -3.99 1.67
CA VAL A 20 -10.17 -4.97 1.48
C VAL A 20 -9.79 -6.28 2.15
N ASP A 21 -10.70 -6.81 2.96
CA ASP A 21 -10.62 -8.15 3.54
C ASP A 21 -11.27 -9.14 2.57
N ARG A 22 -10.43 -9.89 1.86
CA ARG A 22 -10.89 -10.87 0.89
C ARG A 22 -11.79 -11.94 1.52
N THR A 23 -11.50 -12.37 2.74
CA THR A 23 -12.30 -13.42 3.39
C THR A 23 -13.73 -12.96 3.68
N LYS A 24 -13.91 -11.67 3.92
CA LYS A 24 -15.25 -11.06 4.08
C LYS A 24 -15.94 -10.86 2.74
N LEU A 25 -15.22 -10.50 1.68
CA LEU A 25 -15.78 -10.41 0.32
C LEU A 25 -16.25 -11.78 -0.17
N ASP A 26 -15.44 -12.82 0.00
CA ASP A 26 -15.77 -14.19 -0.44
C ASP A 26 -17.03 -14.74 0.23
N ARG A 27 -17.41 -14.21 1.40
CA ARG A 27 -18.66 -14.58 2.12
C ARG A 27 -19.91 -13.88 1.58
N GLN A 28 -19.74 -12.84 0.76
CA GLN A 28 -20.88 -12.16 0.14
C GLN A 28 -21.53 -13.09 -0.92
N PRO A 29 -22.84 -13.00 -1.15
CA PRO A 29 -23.53 -13.83 -2.14
C PRO A 29 -22.94 -13.77 -3.54
N ASP A 30 -22.45 -12.58 -3.92
CA ASP A 30 -21.82 -12.27 -5.21
C ASP A 30 -20.28 -12.30 -5.16
N LYS A 31 -19.71 -12.81 -4.06
CA LYS A 31 -18.25 -12.80 -3.78
C LYS A 31 -17.63 -11.41 -3.83
N GLY A 32 -18.40 -10.40 -3.44
CA GLY A 32 -17.98 -9.02 -3.33
C GLY A 32 -17.92 -8.25 -4.66
N VAL A 33 -18.47 -8.78 -5.74
CA VAL A 33 -18.47 -8.10 -7.05
C VAL A 33 -19.11 -6.71 -6.95
N THR A 34 -20.27 -6.59 -6.32
CA THR A 34 -20.98 -5.31 -6.14
C THR A 34 -20.16 -4.32 -5.33
N VAL A 35 -19.50 -4.79 -4.26
CA VAL A 35 -18.62 -3.96 -3.42
C VAL A 35 -17.44 -3.44 -4.23
N LEU A 36 -16.77 -4.29 -5.00
CA LEU A 36 -15.62 -3.89 -5.82
C LEU A 36 -16.02 -2.94 -6.95
N GLN A 37 -17.21 -3.09 -7.54
CA GLN A 37 -17.76 -2.14 -8.53
C GLN A 37 -18.04 -0.77 -7.90
N SER A 38 -18.63 -0.76 -6.71
CA SER A 38 -18.87 0.48 -5.96
C SER A 38 -17.56 1.19 -5.61
N LEU A 39 -16.53 0.42 -5.18
CA LEU A 39 -15.19 0.97 -4.93
C LEU A 39 -14.52 1.48 -6.21
N SER A 40 -14.70 0.82 -7.33
CA SER A 40 -14.20 1.27 -8.64
C SER A 40 -14.73 2.67 -8.97
N THR A 41 -16.02 2.87 -8.82
CA THR A 41 -16.67 4.16 -9.04
C THR A 41 -16.20 5.22 -8.04
N LEU A 42 -16.12 4.86 -6.76
CA LEU A 42 -15.75 5.76 -5.68
C LEU A 42 -14.29 6.21 -5.77
N LEU A 43 -13.38 5.28 -6.00
CA LEU A 43 -11.92 5.51 -6.07
C LEU A 43 -11.44 5.95 -7.45
N LYS A 44 -12.32 5.93 -8.47
CA LYS A 44 -11.99 6.22 -9.87
C LYS A 44 -10.86 5.32 -10.41
N ILE A 45 -10.84 4.06 -9.98
CA ILE A 45 -9.93 3.02 -10.43
C ILE A 45 -10.72 2.01 -11.25
N GLU A 46 -10.20 1.55 -12.38
CA GLU A 46 -10.90 0.57 -13.20
C GLU A 46 -11.22 -0.70 -12.39
N TYR A 47 -12.44 -1.23 -12.56
CA TYR A 47 -12.87 -2.45 -11.87
C TYR A 47 -11.91 -3.62 -12.10
N ARG A 48 -11.40 -3.77 -13.31
CA ARG A 48 -10.44 -4.81 -13.67
C ARG A 48 -9.18 -4.75 -12.79
N ASP A 49 -8.66 -3.55 -12.56
CA ASP A 49 -7.45 -3.34 -11.76
C ASP A 49 -7.72 -3.63 -10.27
N ILE A 50 -8.85 -3.16 -9.76
CA ILE A 50 -9.27 -3.47 -8.39
C ILE A 50 -9.44 -4.99 -8.20
N TYR A 51 -10.17 -5.63 -9.10
CA TYR A 51 -10.39 -7.06 -9.07
C TYR A 51 -9.07 -7.83 -9.12
N GLN A 52 -8.17 -7.46 -10.02
CA GLN A 52 -6.86 -8.10 -10.15
C GLN A 52 -6.02 -7.98 -8.87
N ARG A 53 -6.02 -6.82 -8.22
CA ARG A 53 -5.33 -6.60 -6.93
C ARG A 53 -5.86 -7.48 -5.81
N THR A 54 -7.13 -7.86 -5.84
CA THR A 54 -7.72 -8.74 -4.82
C THR A 54 -7.44 -10.22 -5.04
N ARG A 55 -6.89 -10.61 -6.19
CA ARG A 55 -6.54 -12.01 -6.48
C ARG A 55 -5.17 -12.36 -5.91
N LEU A 56 -5.05 -13.54 -5.31
CA LEU A 56 -3.76 -14.04 -4.80
C LEU A 56 -2.87 -14.51 -5.96
N CYS A 57 -1.64 -14.04 -6.00
CA CYS A 57 -0.68 -14.44 -7.03
C CYS A 57 -0.40 -15.96 -7.02
N GLY A 58 -0.46 -16.59 -5.85
CA GLY A 58 -0.29 -18.03 -5.71
C GLY A 58 -1.39 -18.88 -6.36
N GLU A 59 -2.58 -18.29 -6.56
CA GLU A 59 -3.75 -18.96 -7.18
C GLU A 59 -3.82 -18.74 -8.70
N LEU A 60 -2.91 -17.94 -9.26
CA LEU A 60 -2.92 -17.51 -10.66
C LEU A 60 -1.85 -18.22 -11.50
N ALA A 61 -2.14 -18.48 -12.77
CA ALA A 61 -1.15 -18.89 -13.75
C ALA A 61 -0.07 -17.81 -13.94
N LYS A 62 1.15 -18.21 -14.33
CA LYS A 62 2.29 -17.27 -14.45
C LYS A 62 2.02 -16.05 -15.33
N GLY A 63 1.21 -16.17 -16.38
CA GLY A 63 0.86 -15.06 -17.29
C GLY A 63 -0.22 -14.10 -16.74
N GLU A 64 -0.91 -14.45 -15.65
CA GLU A 64 -2.02 -13.67 -15.07
C GLU A 64 -1.64 -12.93 -13.78
N ARG A 65 -0.37 -12.96 -13.38
CA ARG A 65 0.10 -12.46 -12.09
C ARG A 65 0.36 -10.95 -12.02
N ALA A 66 0.16 -10.22 -13.11
CA ALA A 66 0.36 -8.78 -13.11
C ALA A 66 -0.63 -8.08 -12.17
N GLY A 67 -0.11 -7.37 -11.16
CA GLY A 67 -0.91 -6.60 -10.21
C GLY A 67 -1.68 -7.40 -9.16
N CYS A 68 -1.47 -8.72 -9.04
CA CYS A 68 -2.09 -9.56 -8.03
C CYS A 68 -1.47 -9.35 -6.64
N TRP A 69 -2.15 -9.83 -5.60
CA TRP A 69 -1.70 -9.75 -4.21
C TRP A 69 -0.70 -10.87 -3.87
N THR A 70 0.49 -10.49 -3.41
CA THR A 70 1.56 -11.43 -3.02
C THR A 70 1.53 -11.80 -1.52
N GLY A 71 0.76 -11.06 -0.72
CA GLY A 71 0.61 -11.33 0.70
C GLY A 71 -0.32 -12.49 1.02
N SER A 72 -0.56 -12.72 2.32
CA SER A 72 -1.50 -13.75 2.78
C SER A 72 -2.94 -13.40 2.43
N ARG A 73 -3.78 -14.44 2.26
CA ARG A 73 -5.22 -14.27 2.06
C ARG A 73 -5.96 -13.67 3.27
N PHE A 74 -5.35 -13.73 4.45
CA PHE A 74 -5.91 -13.21 5.69
C PHE A 74 -5.46 -11.77 5.99
N GLN A 75 -4.54 -11.24 5.21
CA GLN A 75 -4.11 -9.85 5.33
C GLN A 75 -5.02 -8.94 4.52
N PRO A 76 -5.39 -7.77 5.07
CA PRO A 76 -6.11 -6.75 4.31
C PRO A 76 -5.30 -6.32 3.08
N ILE A 77 -5.95 -6.30 1.93
CA ILE A 77 -5.32 -5.96 0.65
C ILE A 77 -5.47 -4.47 0.42
N PRO A 78 -4.39 -3.69 0.31
CA PRO A 78 -4.48 -2.26 0.03
C PRO A 78 -4.86 -2.01 -1.43
N LEU A 79 -5.98 -1.32 -1.65
CA LEU A 79 -6.40 -0.85 -2.97
C LEU A 79 -5.77 0.49 -3.31
N THR A 80 -5.67 1.37 -2.32
CA THR A 80 -4.92 2.63 -2.42
C THR A 80 -4.20 2.90 -1.12
N LYS A 81 -3.01 3.48 -1.19
CA LYS A 81 -2.22 3.87 -0.02
C LYS A 81 -2.51 5.30 0.43
N GLU A 82 -3.17 6.09 -0.40
CA GLU A 82 -3.47 7.49 -0.17
C GLU A 82 -4.85 7.81 -0.73
N ALA A 83 -5.85 7.57 0.10
CA ALA A 83 -7.22 7.93 -0.20
C ALA A 83 -7.52 9.35 0.26
N ASP A 84 -8.43 10.01 -0.43
CA ASP A 84 -9.03 11.25 0.05
C ASP A 84 -9.74 10.97 1.39
N PRO A 85 -9.49 11.79 2.44
CA PRO A 85 -10.11 11.60 3.75
C PRO A 85 -11.65 11.60 3.71
N GLU A 86 -12.27 12.38 2.82
CA GLU A 86 -13.73 12.39 2.66
C GLU A 86 -14.25 11.05 2.09
N LEU A 87 -13.52 10.46 1.14
CA LEU A 87 -13.86 9.14 0.60
C LEU A 87 -13.68 8.05 1.65
N ALA A 88 -12.60 8.13 2.43
CA ALA A 88 -12.36 7.22 3.53
C ALA A 88 -13.47 7.27 4.58
N LEU A 89 -13.92 8.48 4.95
CA LEU A 89 -15.02 8.67 5.88
C LEU A 89 -16.32 8.06 5.36
N ARG A 90 -16.67 8.28 4.10
CA ARG A 90 -17.86 7.66 3.47
C ARG A 90 -17.88 6.15 3.56
N ILE A 91 -16.72 5.50 3.42
CA ILE A 91 -16.59 4.05 3.54
C ILE A 91 -16.82 3.61 4.99
N VAL A 92 -16.22 4.31 5.95
CA VAL A 92 -16.34 3.99 7.39
C VAL A 92 -17.77 4.19 7.90
N GLU A 93 -18.46 5.22 7.42
CA GLU A 93 -19.85 5.53 7.82
C GLU A 93 -20.89 4.55 7.26
N ARG A 94 -20.54 3.80 6.21
CA ARG A 94 -21.47 2.91 5.50
C ARG A 94 -20.96 1.48 5.39
N PRO A 95 -20.71 0.81 6.53
CA PRO A 95 -20.17 -0.56 6.53
C PRO A 95 -21.12 -1.59 5.90
N ASP A 96 -22.39 -1.29 5.83
CA ASP A 96 -23.42 -2.07 5.15
C ASP A 96 -23.27 -2.04 3.62
N GLN A 97 -22.85 -0.91 3.07
CA GLN A 97 -22.60 -0.75 1.62
C GLN A 97 -21.21 -1.25 1.21
N TYR A 98 -20.26 -1.24 2.13
CA TYR A 98 -18.86 -1.63 1.90
C TYR A 98 -18.41 -2.77 2.83
N PRO A 99 -19.11 -3.92 2.85
CA PRO A 99 -18.74 -5.03 3.71
C PRO A 99 -17.35 -5.55 3.36
N GLY A 100 -16.49 -5.67 4.38
CA GLY A 100 -15.12 -6.12 4.20
C GLY A 100 -14.15 -5.04 3.70
N VAL A 101 -14.58 -3.79 3.58
CA VAL A 101 -13.72 -2.66 3.27
C VAL A 101 -13.39 -1.90 4.54
N SER A 102 -12.16 -1.43 4.66
CA SER A 102 -11.71 -0.64 5.81
C SER A 102 -10.82 0.52 5.35
N ALA A 103 -10.90 1.62 6.07
CA ALA A 103 -9.98 2.74 5.93
C ALA A 103 -9.04 2.75 7.15
N THR A 104 -7.74 2.64 6.90
CA THR A 104 -6.74 2.56 7.96
C THR A 104 -5.68 3.64 7.80
N PRO A 105 -5.28 4.30 8.90
CA PRO A 105 -4.15 5.21 8.83
C PRO A 105 -2.87 4.45 8.49
N VAL A 106 -2.07 5.01 7.59
CA VAL A 106 -0.79 4.46 7.18
C VAL A 106 0.27 5.54 7.18
N SER A 107 1.51 5.16 7.45
CA SER A 107 2.66 6.06 7.31
C SER A 107 3.08 6.11 5.85
N ILE A 108 3.15 7.31 5.29
CA ILE A 108 3.60 7.55 3.92
C ILE A 108 4.89 8.35 3.98
N ARG A 109 5.94 7.84 3.35
CA ARG A 109 7.21 8.56 3.21
C ARG A 109 7.03 9.71 2.23
N ASN A 110 7.41 10.90 2.65
CA ASN A 110 7.31 12.12 1.87
C ASN A 110 8.69 12.79 1.75
N TYR A 111 9.01 13.23 0.56
CA TYR A 111 10.25 13.91 0.23
C TYR A 111 9.91 15.35 -0.21
N PRO A 112 9.87 16.32 0.72
CA PRO A 112 9.53 17.70 0.36
C PRO A 112 10.55 18.25 -0.62
N ALA A 113 10.08 18.84 -1.72
CA ALA A 113 10.93 19.58 -2.65
C ALA A 113 11.22 20.96 -2.07
N ASN A 114 12.28 21.09 -1.28
CA ASN A 114 12.69 22.35 -0.71
C ASN A 114 13.44 23.20 -1.75
N ALA A 115 12.92 24.37 -2.09
CA ALA A 115 13.56 25.38 -2.94
C ALA A 115 14.08 24.87 -4.31
N GLY A 116 13.41 23.89 -4.91
CA GLY A 116 13.78 23.35 -6.22
C GLY A 116 14.99 22.39 -6.20
N ALA A 117 15.58 22.12 -5.05
CA ALA A 117 16.63 21.11 -4.91
C ALA A 117 16.03 19.71 -4.85
N ASN A 118 16.37 18.88 -5.83
CA ASN A 118 16.02 17.48 -5.83
C ASN A 118 17.24 16.66 -5.38
N ALA A 119 17.26 16.25 -4.10
CA ALA A 119 18.31 15.42 -3.52
C ALA A 119 18.04 13.91 -3.66
N ALA A 120 17.21 13.50 -4.63
CA ALA A 120 16.78 12.10 -4.80
C ALA A 120 17.94 11.09 -4.87
N HIS A 121 19.05 11.46 -5.54
CA HIS A 121 20.22 10.61 -5.64
C HIS A 121 20.98 10.43 -4.30
N LEU A 122 20.85 11.39 -3.37
CA LEU A 122 21.46 11.30 -2.05
C LEU A 122 20.50 10.64 -1.06
N LEU A 123 19.23 11.02 -1.09
CA LEU A 123 18.22 10.50 -0.19
C LEU A 123 17.89 9.05 -0.51
N GLY A 124 17.81 8.72 -1.79
CA GLY A 124 17.30 7.41 -2.21
C GLY A 124 15.76 7.35 -2.11
N TYR A 125 15.26 6.16 -1.96
CA TYR A 125 13.83 5.90 -1.83
C TYR A 125 13.56 4.63 -1.01
N ILE A 126 12.35 4.50 -0.49
CA ILE A 126 11.86 3.27 0.13
C ILE A 126 11.01 2.49 -0.88
N GLY A 127 11.07 1.17 -0.82
CA GLY A 127 10.33 0.29 -1.72
C GLY A 127 9.90 -1.00 -1.03
N PRO A 128 9.04 -1.80 -1.67
CA PRO A 128 8.62 -3.08 -1.12
C PRO A 128 9.79 -4.03 -0.97
N LEU A 129 9.73 -4.89 0.04
CA LEU A 129 10.69 -5.96 0.24
C LEU A 129 10.68 -6.94 -0.93
N THR A 130 11.86 -7.25 -1.45
CA THR A 130 12.07 -8.29 -2.45
C THR A 130 12.46 -9.61 -1.79
N GLU A 131 12.45 -10.71 -2.54
CA GLU A 131 12.94 -12.00 -2.03
C GLU A 131 14.44 -11.96 -1.71
N GLU A 132 15.19 -11.13 -2.42
CA GLU A 132 16.61 -10.88 -2.14
C GLU A 132 16.81 -10.18 -0.80
N ASP A 133 15.99 -9.17 -0.50
CA ASP A 133 16.01 -8.48 0.81
C ASP A 133 15.74 -9.46 1.95
N LEU A 134 14.78 -10.37 1.77
CA LEU A 134 14.41 -11.37 2.77
C LEU A 134 15.50 -12.44 2.96
N SER A 135 16.17 -12.83 1.88
CA SER A 135 17.25 -13.84 1.93
C SER A 135 18.58 -13.27 2.46
N GLY A 136 18.83 -11.98 2.23
CA GLY A 136 20.00 -11.25 2.69
C GLY A 136 19.85 -10.58 4.06
N ALA A 137 18.74 -10.76 4.72
CA ALA A 137 18.41 -10.10 5.98
C ALA A 137 19.25 -10.61 7.15
N ASN A 138 20.51 -10.21 7.28
CA ASN A 138 21.47 -10.50 8.36
C ASN A 138 20.84 -10.48 9.77
N GLY A 139 19.91 -11.39 10.06
CA GLY A 139 19.19 -11.51 11.32
C GLY A 139 18.03 -10.52 11.51
N ARG A 140 17.71 -9.68 10.56
CA ARG A 140 16.54 -8.77 10.61
C ARG A 140 15.27 -9.54 10.23
N SER A 141 14.24 -9.42 11.05
CA SER A 141 12.92 -10.01 10.79
C SER A 141 12.03 -8.97 10.12
N TYR A 142 11.90 -9.05 8.81
CA TYR A 142 10.98 -8.21 8.06
C TYR A 142 9.63 -8.90 7.85
N PHE A 143 8.55 -8.13 7.97
CA PHE A 143 7.25 -8.59 7.50
C PHE A 143 7.11 -8.28 6.01
N ARG A 144 6.59 -9.21 5.21
CA ARG A 144 6.43 -9.06 3.75
C ARG A 144 5.63 -7.83 3.28
N SER A 145 4.91 -7.18 4.19
CA SER A 145 4.15 -5.94 3.92
C SER A 145 4.94 -4.67 4.18
N GLU A 146 6.14 -4.79 4.71
CA GLU A 146 7.01 -3.64 5.02
C GLU A 146 7.70 -3.12 3.76
N ALA A 147 8.09 -1.87 3.82
CA ALA A 147 8.95 -1.23 2.85
C ALA A 147 10.28 -0.91 3.52
N ASN A 148 11.38 -1.07 2.81
CA ASN A 148 12.71 -0.73 3.30
C ASN A 148 13.39 0.26 2.36
N GLY A 149 14.48 0.86 2.84
CA GLY A 149 15.37 1.69 2.03
C GLY A 149 15.99 0.87 0.90
N LYS A 150 15.93 1.39 -0.32
CA LYS A 150 16.46 0.73 -1.53
C LYS A 150 17.73 1.38 -2.03
N ASP A 151 17.94 2.64 -1.70
CA ASP A 151 19.09 3.39 -2.19
C ASP A 151 19.41 4.58 -1.26
N GLY A 152 20.57 5.18 -1.41
CA GLY A 152 21.00 6.41 -0.75
C GLY A 152 20.98 6.33 0.79
N LEU A 153 20.60 7.44 1.43
CA LEU A 153 20.51 7.54 2.88
C LEU A 153 19.40 6.65 3.45
N GLU A 154 18.32 6.40 2.69
CA GLU A 154 17.23 5.56 3.16
C GLU A 154 17.69 4.12 3.42
N ILE A 155 18.54 3.52 2.56
CA ILE A 155 19.06 2.19 2.82
C ILE A 155 20.11 2.18 3.94
N GLN A 156 20.89 3.26 4.07
CA GLN A 156 21.97 3.33 5.07
C GLN A 156 21.43 3.48 6.50
N TYR A 157 20.30 4.15 6.67
CA TYR A 157 19.66 4.40 7.96
C TYR A 157 18.34 3.64 8.15
N ASP A 158 18.14 2.57 7.38
CA ASP A 158 17.01 1.66 7.52
C ASP A 158 17.27 0.72 8.72
N GLU A 159 16.83 1.15 9.92
CA GLU A 159 16.98 0.40 11.18
C GLU A 159 15.67 -0.26 11.62
#